data_ce04a019581aedc79fa546d9a238257c
#
_entry.id   ce04a019581aedc79fa546d9a238257c
#
_cell.length_a   1.000
_cell.length_b   1.000
_cell.length_c   1.000
_cell.angle_alpha   90.00
_cell.angle_beta   90.00
_cell.angle_gamma   90.00
#
_symmetry.space_group_name_H-M   'P 1'
#
loop_
_entity.id
_entity.type
_entity.pdbx_description
1 polymer ?
#
loop_
_entity_poly.entity_id
_entity_poly.type
_entity_poly.pdbx_seq_one_letter_code
_entity_poly.pdbx_strand_id
1 'polypeptide(L)'
;MAHSLPALPYDAAALEPHIDSQTMQIHHGKHHQAYVTNLNAALDKHPELHNKSLDDLLKKINSVPDDIKAAVRNNGGGHWNHSMFWKLMAPKAGGAPNGAVADAINSAFGDFEKFKTAVNQAGTTRFGSGWAWVINNGGKLEVTSTPNQDNPLMEGKKAILGIDVWEHAYYLKYQNRRPDYLGAWWNVVNWDEVNRLLKG
;
A
#
# COMPACT_ATOMS: atom_id res chain seq x y z
N MET A 1 -4.23 22.59 -2.96
CA MET A 1 -5.58 22.05 -3.29
C MET A 1 -5.91 20.91 -2.33
N ALA A 2 -7.18 20.75 -1.95
CA ALA A 2 -7.59 19.63 -1.11
C ALA A 2 -7.33 18.27 -1.79
N HIS A 3 -6.95 17.27 -1.01
CA HIS A 3 -6.84 15.89 -1.49
C HIS A 3 -8.22 15.31 -1.75
N SER A 4 -8.32 14.36 -2.68
CA SER A 4 -9.57 13.69 -3.05
C SER A 4 -9.39 12.18 -3.09
N LEU A 5 -10.46 11.44 -2.80
CA LEU A 5 -10.47 9.99 -2.95
C LEU A 5 -10.35 9.64 -4.44
N PRO A 6 -9.28 8.94 -4.88
CA PRO A 6 -9.21 8.46 -6.25
C PRO A 6 -10.27 7.37 -6.49
N ALA A 7 -10.83 7.33 -7.69
CA ALA A 7 -11.72 6.23 -8.06
C ALA A 7 -10.97 4.89 -8.06
N LEU A 8 -11.68 3.80 -7.75
CA LEU A 8 -11.14 2.45 -7.99
C LEU A 8 -10.93 2.25 -9.49
N PRO A 9 -9.80 1.65 -9.93
CA PRO A 9 -9.55 1.39 -11.34
C PRO A 9 -10.37 0.20 -11.90
N TYR A 10 -11.22 -0.42 -11.09
CA TYR A 10 -12.08 -1.57 -11.42
C TYR A 10 -13.30 -1.59 -10.48
N ASP A 11 -14.31 -2.39 -10.82
CA ASP A 11 -15.50 -2.60 -9.97
C ASP A 11 -15.13 -3.28 -8.65
N ALA A 12 -15.84 -2.94 -7.57
CA ALA A 12 -15.58 -3.49 -6.25
C ALA A 12 -15.64 -5.03 -6.19
N ALA A 13 -16.45 -5.66 -7.05
CA ALA A 13 -16.55 -7.12 -7.16
C ALA A 13 -15.50 -7.77 -8.08
N ALA A 14 -14.68 -6.97 -8.76
CA ALA A 14 -13.79 -7.48 -9.82
C ALA A 14 -12.62 -8.33 -9.30
N LEU A 15 -12.32 -8.29 -8.00
CA LEU A 15 -11.25 -9.07 -7.37
C LEU A 15 -11.76 -10.39 -6.75
N GLU A 16 -13.06 -10.67 -6.87
CA GLU A 16 -13.60 -11.97 -6.46
C GLU A 16 -12.96 -13.12 -7.27
N PRO A 17 -12.74 -14.30 -6.69
CA PRO A 17 -13.11 -14.70 -5.31
C PRO A 17 -12.03 -14.38 -4.26
N HIS A 18 -10.97 -13.65 -4.59
CA HIS A 18 -9.80 -13.46 -3.73
C HIS A 18 -9.99 -12.36 -2.67
N ILE A 19 -10.60 -11.24 -3.06
CA ILE A 19 -11.00 -10.16 -2.15
C ILE A 19 -12.48 -9.89 -2.40
N ASP A 20 -13.28 -9.93 -1.34
CA ASP A 20 -14.73 -9.81 -1.48
C ASP A 20 -15.18 -8.36 -1.73
N SER A 21 -16.29 -8.23 -2.44
CA SER A 21 -16.88 -6.95 -2.83
C SER A 21 -17.20 -6.06 -1.63
N GLN A 22 -17.69 -6.64 -0.53
CA GLN A 22 -18.03 -5.88 0.66
C GLN A 22 -16.79 -5.27 1.31
N THR A 23 -15.70 -6.05 1.41
CA THR A 23 -14.40 -5.53 1.85
C THR A 23 -13.97 -4.35 0.98
N MET A 24 -14.01 -4.50 -0.35
CA MET A 24 -13.59 -3.43 -1.28
C MET A 24 -14.41 -2.15 -1.12
N GLN A 25 -15.74 -2.27 -0.99
CA GLN A 25 -16.63 -1.11 -0.81
C GLN A 25 -16.36 -0.36 0.49
N ILE A 26 -16.18 -1.09 1.60
CA ILE A 26 -15.90 -0.49 2.91
C ILE A 26 -14.48 0.06 2.95
N HIS A 27 -13.51 -0.71 2.49
CA HIS A 27 -12.10 -0.35 2.55
C HIS A 27 -11.80 0.92 1.73
N HIS A 28 -12.34 1.01 0.51
CA HIS A 28 -12.21 2.21 -0.31
C HIS A 28 -13.14 3.33 0.18
N GLY A 29 -14.45 3.07 0.24
CA GLY A 29 -15.45 4.13 0.42
C GLY A 29 -15.60 4.64 1.85
N LYS A 30 -15.08 3.92 2.86
CA LYS A 30 -15.12 4.32 4.27
C LYS A 30 -13.71 4.57 4.83
N HIS A 31 -12.83 3.56 4.83
CA HIS A 31 -11.49 3.72 5.42
C HIS A 31 -10.63 4.71 4.62
N HIS A 32 -10.46 4.52 3.32
CA HIS A 32 -9.65 5.44 2.51
C HIS A 32 -10.28 6.85 2.47
N GLN A 33 -11.61 6.95 2.33
CA GLN A 33 -12.30 8.25 2.39
C GLN A 33 -12.06 8.97 3.73
N ALA A 34 -12.07 8.25 4.86
CA ALA A 34 -11.80 8.84 6.16
C ALA A 34 -10.37 9.41 6.24
N TYR A 35 -9.37 8.71 5.70
CA TYR A 35 -8.01 9.23 5.64
C TYR A 35 -7.94 10.54 4.83
N VAL A 36 -8.60 10.61 3.68
CA VAL A 36 -8.64 11.84 2.87
C VAL A 36 -9.30 12.98 3.64
N THR A 37 -10.44 12.72 4.25
CA THR A 37 -11.20 13.73 5.02
C THR A 37 -10.38 14.27 6.20
N ASN A 38 -9.77 13.38 6.97
CA ASN A 38 -9.00 13.75 8.15
C ASN A 38 -7.67 14.44 7.78
N LEU A 39 -7.03 14.05 6.67
CA LEU A 39 -5.85 14.74 6.15
C LEU A 39 -6.19 16.19 5.80
N ASN A 40 -7.26 16.40 5.03
CA ASN A 40 -7.69 17.75 4.66
C ASN A 40 -8.01 18.60 5.89
N ALA A 41 -8.76 18.06 6.85
CA ALA A 41 -9.07 18.77 8.10
C ALA A 41 -7.80 19.15 8.91
N ALA A 42 -6.75 18.33 8.85
CA ALA A 42 -5.48 18.67 9.46
C ALA A 42 -4.77 19.81 8.71
N LEU A 43 -4.73 19.72 7.36
CA LEU A 43 -4.08 20.74 6.52
C LEU A 43 -4.80 22.09 6.53
N ASP A 44 -6.12 22.14 6.78
CA ASP A 44 -6.90 23.37 6.91
C ASP A 44 -6.40 24.27 8.05
N LYS A 45 -5.70 23.71 9.04
CA LYS A 45 -5.05 24.48 10.12
C LYS A 45 -3.77 25.17 9.65
N HIS A 46 -3.20 24.74 8.53
CA HIS A 46 -1.96 25.22 7.93
C HIS A 46 -2.11 25.41 6.43
N PRO A 47 -2.86 26.44 5.97
CA PRO A 47 -3.23 26.64 4.56
C PRO A 47 -2.04 26.67 3.59
N GLU A 48 -0.86 27.06 4.04
CA GLU A 48 0.38 27.07 3.27
C GLU A 48 0.81 25.66 2.81
N LEU A 49 0.38 24.61 3.52
CA LEU A 49 0.68 23.23 3.18
C LEU A 49 -0.21 22.65 2.06
N HIS A 50 -1.33 23.28 1.75
CA HIS A 50 -2.19 22.84 0.64
C HIS A 50 -1.52 22.91 -0.74
N ASN A 51 -0.40 23.63 -0.87
CA ASN A 51 0.39 23.70 -2.10
C ASN A 51 1.47 22.60 -2.18
N LYS A 52 1.62 21.77 -1.14
CA LYS A 52 2.56 20.65 -1.14
C LYS A 52 1.87 19.40 -1.70
N SER A 53 2.64 18.61 -2.43
CA SER A 53 2.19 17.27 -2.81
C SER A 53 2.14 16.35 -1.58
N LEU A 54 1.32 15.29 -1.65
CA LEU A 54 1.27 14.29 -0.58
C LEU A 54 2.65 13.62 -0.38
N ASP A 55 3.36 13.36 -1.47
CA ASP A 55 4.72 12.84 -1.44
C ASP A 55 5.68 13.75 -0.69
N ASP A 56 5.63 15.07 -0.93
CA ASP A 56 6.48 16.03 -0.25
C ASP A 56 6.18 16.11 1.25
N LEU A 57 4.88 16.07 1.62
CA LEU A 57 4.46 16.07 3.03
C LEU A 57 5.00 14.84 3.76
N LEU A 58 4.91 13.65 3.14
CA LEU A 58 5.35 12.40 3.75
C LEU A 58 6.89 12.27 3.77
N LYS A 59 7.58 12.62 2.69
CA LYS A 59 9.06 12.64 2.66
C LYS A 59 9.63 13.60 3.70
N LYS A 60 8.94 14.70 3.97
CA LYS A 60 9.35 15.73 4.92
C LYS A 60 8.49 15.72 6.19
N ILE A 61 8.02 14.56 6.61
CA ILE A 61 7.07 14.43 7.74
C ILE A 61 7.62 15.08 9.03
N ASN A 62 8.92 15.04 9.22
CA ASN A 62 9.56 15.68 10.37
C ASN A 62 9.53 17.22 10.33
N SER A 63 9.29 17.81 9.16
CA SER A 63 9.14 19.28 8.98
C SER A 63 7.69 19.75 9.01
N VAL A 64 6.73 18.83 9.13
CA VAL A 64 5.31 19.17 9.32
C VAL A 64 5.13 19.74 10.74
N PRO A 65 4.34 20.81 10.92
CA PRO A 65 4.05 21.39 12.24
C PRO A 65 3.58 20.34 13.26
N ASP A 66 4.07 20.42 14.48
CA ASP A 66 3.89 19.40 15.51
C ASP A 66 2.42 19.14 15.88
N ASP A 67 1.59 20.18 15.82
CA ASP A 67 0.15 20.11 16.13
C ASP A 67 -0.66 19.29 15.13
N ILE A 68 -0.15 19.12 13.89
CA ILE A 68 -0.80 18.29 12.85
C ILE A 68 0.06 17.11 12.38
N LYS A 69 1.32 17.02 12.80
CA LYS A 69 2.27 16.00 12.33
C LYS A 69 1.72 14.56 12.44
N ALA A 70 1.15 14.22 13.60
CA ALA A 70 0.56 12.90 13.81
C ALA A 70 -0.63 12.64 12.88
N ALA A 71 -1.47 13.64 12.65
CA ALA A 71 -2.61 13.54 11.75
C ALA A 71 -2.15 13.36 10.29
N VAL A 72 -1.16 14.14 9.84
CA VAL A 72 -0.57 14.03 8.49
C VAL A 72 0.14 12.69 8.31
N ARG A 73 0.92 12.23 9.29
CA ARG A 73 1.58 10.91 9.26
C ARG A 73 0.55 9.79 9.08
N ASN A 74 -0.48 9.76 9.92
CA ASN A 74 -1.48 8.68 9.92
C ASN A 74 -2.42 8.77 8.71
N ASN A 75 -3.01 9.93 8.47
CA ASN A 75 -4.04 10.07 7.43
C ASN A 75 -3.41 10.33 6.06
N GLY A 76 -2.33 11.09 5.97
CA GLY A 76 -1.55 11.23 4.74
C GLY A 76 -0.91 9.91 4.33
N GLY A 77 -0.30 9.19 5.27
CA GLY A 77 0.21 7.84 5.06
C GLY A 77 -0.88 6.90 4.56
N GLY A 78 -2.04 6.90 5.24
CA GLY A 78 -3.20 6.08 4.83
C GLY A 78 -3.68 6.42 3.43
N HIS A 79 -3.82 7.70 3.09
CA HIS A 79 -4.22 8.11 1.74
C HIS A 79 -3.21 7.67 0.68
N TRP A 80 -1.91 7.83 0.93
CA TRP A 80 -0.86 7.41 0.00
C TRP A 80 -0.82 5.89 -0.18
N ASN A 81 -0.82 5.14 0.92
CA ASN A 81 -0.76 3.68 0.92
C ASN A 81 -1.90 3.08 0.10
N HIS A 82 -3.13 3.53 0.35
CA HIS A 82 -4.32 3.02 -0.34
C HIS A 82 -4.38 3.45 -1.80
N SER A 83 -3.94 4.70 -2.13
CA SER A 83 -3.85 5.15 -3.53
C SER A 83 -2.90 4.30 -4.37
N MET A 84 -1.83 3.79 -3.78
CA MET A 84 -0.93 2.83 -4.39
C MET A 84 -1.56 1.43 -4.44
N PHE A 85 -2.15 0.98 -3.35
CA PHE A 85 -2.70 -0.37 -3.18
C PHE A 85 -3.75 -0.73 -4.24
N TRP A 86 -4.67 0.19 -4.54
CA TRP A 86 -5.69 -0.05 -5.56
C TRP A 86 -5.10 -0.32 -6.94
N LYS A 87 -4.00 0.32 -7.29
CA LYS A 87 -3.31 0.14 -8.59
C LYS A 87 -2.45 -1.12 -8.63
N LEU A 88 -1.99 -1.60 -7.47
CA LEU A 88 -1.22 -2.83 -7.34
C LEU A 88 -2.06 -4.10 -7.51
N MET A 89 -3.38 -3.95 -7.60
CA MET A 89 -4.31 -5.06 -7.85
C MET A 89 -5.06 -4.83 -9.16
N ALA A 90 -5.40 -5.91 -9.83
CA ALA A 90 -6.23 -5.86 -11.05
C ALA A 90 -7.05 -7.15 -11.21
N PRO A 91 -8.23 -7.07 -11.85
CA PRO A 91 -9.02 -8.26 -12.18
C PRO A 91 -8.29 -9.15 -13.18
N LYS A 92 -8.41 -10.46 -12.99
CA LYS A 92 -7.78 -11.49 -13.86
C LYS A 92 -6.26 -11.34 -14.00
N ALA A 93 -5.64 -10.74 -12.99
CA ALA A 93 -4.19 -10.55 -12.89
C ALA A 93 -3.56 -11.67 -12.04
N GLY A 94 -2.40 -11.43 -11.45
CA GLY A 94 -1.67 -12.41 -10.65
C GLY A 94 -0.74 -13.28 -11.50
N GLY A 95 -0.50 -14.51 -11.03
CA GLY A 95 0.45 -15.41 -11.69
C GLY A 95 1.90 -15.00 -11.44
N ALA A 96 2.78 -15.47 -12.31
CA ALA A 96 4.21 -15.18 -12.21
C ALA A 96 4.54 -13.72 -12.61
N PRO A 97 5.53 -13.08 -11.95
CA PRO A 97 6.03 -11.78 -12.37
C PRO A 97 6.60 -11.84 -13.79
N ASN A 98 6.58 -10.71 -14.48
CA ASN A 98 7.11 -10.57 -15.83
C ASN A 98 8.04 -9.36 -15.94
N GLY A 99 8.78 -9.26 -17.06
CA GLY A 99 9.62 -8.11 -17.37
C GLY A 99 10.70 -7.83 -16.33
N ALA A 100 11.06 -6.57 -16.17
CA ALA A 100 12.17 -6.15 -15.30
C ALA A 100 11.98 -6.54 -13.83
N VAL A 101 10.75 -6.60 -13.34
CA VAL A 101 10.50 -7.02 -11.96
C VAL A 101 10.79 -8.51 -11.75
N ALA A 102 10.55 -9.37 -12.75
CA ALA A 102 10.91 -10.79 -12.67
C ALA A 102 12.42 -10.96 -12.53
N ASP A 103 13.20 -10.23 -13.34
CA ASP A 103 14.67 -10.26 -13.28
C ASP A 103 15.18 -9.74 -11.92
N ALA A 104 14.61 -8.65 -11.42
CA ALA A 104 14.97 -8.08 -10.13
C ALA A 104 14.63 -9.03 -8.96
N ILE A 105 13.48 -9.72 -9.00
CA ILE A 105 13.10 -10.74 -8.02
C ILE A 105 14.08 -11.91 -8.05
N ASN A 106 14.38 -12.45 -9.24
CA ASN A 106 15.34 -13.55 -9.38
C ASN A 106 16.73 -13.17 -8.87
N SER A 107 17.18 -11.95 -9.18
CA SER A 107 18.45 -11.43 -8.71
C SER A 107 18.52 -11.29 -7.19
N ALA A 108 17.44 -10.79 -6.56
CA ALA A 108 17.44 -10.48 -5.12
C ALA A 108 17.10 -11.69 -4.24
N PHE A 109 16.23 -12.60 -4.71
CA PHE A 109 15.69 -13.70 -3.91
C PHE A 109 15.98 -15.10 -4.47
N GLY A 110 16.48 -15.18 -5.70
CA GLY A 110 16.77 -16.43 -6.40
C GLY A 110 15.60 -16.97 -7.22
N ASP A 111 14.37 -16.90 -6.68
CA ASP A 111 13.16 -17.29 -7.40
C ASP A 111 11.91 -16.59 -6.82
N PHE A 112 10.78 -16.70 -7.56
CA PHE A 112 9.51 -16.09 -7.17
C PHE A 112 8.91 -16.69 -5.89
N GLU A 113 9.09 -17.99 -5.64
CA GLU A 113 8.51 -18.64 -4.45
C GLU A 113 9.23 -18.17 -3.18
N LYS A 114 10.55 -18.01 -3.21
CA LYS A 114 11.30 -17.42 -2.09
C LYS A 114 10.92 -15.96 -1.86
N PHE A 115 10.72 -15.20 -2.93
CA PHE A 115 10.22 -13.83 -2.84
C PHE A 115 8.84 -13.78 -2.18
N LYS A 116 7.86 -14.58 -2.65
CA LYS A 116 6.53 -14.69 -2.02
C LYS A 116 6.63 -15.05 -0.54
N THR A 117 7.47 -16.02 -0.23
CA THR A 117 7.69 -16.45 1.16
C THR A 117 8.19 -15.30 2.01
N ALA A 118 9.16 -14.53 1.53
CA ALA A 118 9.70 -13.38 2.28
C ALA A 118 8.62 -12.29 2.51
N VAL A 119 7.83 -11.96 1.48
CA VAL A 119 6.76 -10.96 1.59
C VAL A 119 5.64 -11.45 2.52
N ASN A 120 5.21 -12.70 2.38
CA ASN A 120 4.19 -13.29 3.24
C ASN A 120 4.67 -13.35 4.71
N GLN A 121 5.94 -13.68 4.93
CA GLN A 121 6.54 -13.67 6.27
C GLN A 121 6.51 -12.26 6.87
N ALA A 122 6.90 -11.23 6.11
CA ALA A 122 6.85 -9.84 6.58
C ALA A 122 5.43 -9.41 6.95
N GLY A 123 4.41 -9.80 6.15
CA GLY A 123 3.01 -9.52 6.43
C GLY A 123 2.47 -10.28 7.63
N THR A 124 2.81 -11.57 7.77
CA THR A 124 2.35 -12.43 8.86
C THR A 124 2.95 -12.01 10.21
N THR A 125 4.24 -11.66 10.21
CA THR A 125 4.95 -11.26 11.45
C THR A 125 4.75 -9.80 11.82
N ARG A 126 4.11 -8.97 10.95
CA ARG A 126 3.71 -7.62 11.33
C ARG A 126 2.67 -7.69 12.44
N PHE A 127 3.10 -7.47 13.67
CA PHE A 127 2.22 -7.49 14.84
C PHE A 127 1.24 -6.31 14.79
N GLY A 128 -0.05 -6.60 14.90
CA GLY A 128 -1.11 -5.61 14.81
C GLY A 128 -1.34 -5.12 13.37
N SER A 129 -1.71 -3.85 13.26
CA SER A 129 -1.98 -3.19 11.98
C SER A 129 -0.70 -2.73 11.30
N GLY A 130 -0.68 -2.78 9.99
CA GLY A 130 0.44 -2.29 9.20
C GLY A 130 0.45 -2.79 7.77
N TRP A 131 1.62 -2.75 7.16
CA TRP A 131 1.84 -3.07 5.75
C TRP A 131 3.10 -3.92 5.57
N ALA A 132 3.06 -4.86 4.62
CA ALA A 132 4.25 -5.50 4.08
C ALA A 132 4.64 -4.80 2.78
N TRP A 133 5.93 -4.52 2.60
CA TRP A 133 6.46 -3.75 1.48
C TRP A 133 7.58 -4.46 0.75
N VAL A 134 7.63 -4.25 -0.57
CA VAL A 134 8.85 -4.44 -1.36
C VAL A 134 9.36 -3.06 -1.76
N ILE A 135 10.61 -2.79 -1.44
CA ILE A 135 11.29 -1.53 -1.75
C ILE A 135 12.40 -1.75 -2.77
N ASN A 136 12.60 -0.74 -3.61
CA ASN A 136 13.76 -0.67 -4.49
C ASN A 136 14.83 0.22 -3.83
N ASN A 137 15.86 -0.40 -3.31
CA ASN A 137 16.99 0.28 -2.67
C ASN A 137 18.19 0.28 -3.63
N GLY A 138 18.31 1.34 -4.44
CA GLY A 138 19.43 1.48 -5.39
C GLY A 138 19.53 0.37 -6.44
N GLY A 139 18.41 -0.19 -6.88
CA GLY A 139 18.35 -1.29 -7.85
C GLY A 139 18.22 -2.68 -7.23
N LYS A 140 18.40 -2.81 -5.91
CA LYS A 140 18.20 -4.06 -5.19
C LYS A 140 16.84 -4.08 -4.51
N LEU A 141 16.08 -5.17 -4.68
CA LEU A 141 14.80 -5.35 -3.99
C LEU A 141 15.03 -5.85 -2.55
N GLU A 142 14.30 -5.25 -1.63
CA GLU A 142 14.29 -5.65 -0.22
C GLU A 142 12.85 -5.76 0.27
N VAL A 143 12.58 -6.65 1.22
CA VAL A 143 11.30 -6.82 1.88
C VAL A 143 11.36 -6.21 3.27
N THR A 144 10.34 -5.44 3.63
CA THR A 144 10.20 -4.81 4.95
C THR A 144 8.73 -4.74 5.36
N SER A 145 8.47 -4.30 6.58
CA SER A 145 7.11 -4.00 7.05
C SER A 145 7.09 -2.77 7.93
N THR A 146 5.99 -2.04 7.91
CA THR A 146 5.78 -0.83 8.72
C THR A 146 4.52 -0.94 9.56
N PRO A 147 4.48 -0.33 10.76
CA PRO A 147 3.27 -0.29 11.58
C PRO A 147 2.25 0.72 11.05
N ASN A 148 1.00 0.52 11.36
CA ASN A 148 -0.09 1.46 11.11
C ASN A 148 -0.12 1.92 9.65
N GLN A 149 -0.06 3.24 9.40
CA GLN A 149 -0.04 3.82 8.06
C GLN A 149 1.35 4.40 7.69
N ASP A 150 2.38 4.09 8.46
CA ASP A 150 3.76 4.41 8.08
C ASP A 150 4.11 3.68 6.77
N ASN A 151 4.98 4.31 5.98
CA ASN A 151 5.39 3.76 4.70
C ASN A 151 6.86 4.08 4.38
N PRO A 152 7.46 3.36 3.43
CA PRO A 152 8.87 3.56 3.04
C PRO A 152 9.20 4.96 2.55
N LEU A 153 8.21 5.70 2.01
CA LEU A 153 8.40 7.06 1.52
C LEU A 153 8.83 8.02 2.63
N MET A 154 8.31 7.82 3.86
CA MET A 154 8.68 8.61 5.05
C MET A 154 10.15 8.42 5.46
N GLU A 155 10.78 7.32 5.00
CA GLU A 155 12.20 7.02 5.19
C GLU A 155 13.04 7.33 3.95
N GLY A 156 12.46 7.99 2.93
CA GLY A 156 13.12 8.29 1.68
C GLY A 156 13.35 7.07 0.78
N LYS A 157 12.66 5.96 1.04
CA LYS A 157 12.76 4.71 0.27
C LYS A 157 11.63 4.62 -0.75
N LYS A 158 11.90 3.92 -1.86
CA LYS A 158 10.94 3.73 -2.94
C LYS A 158 10.22 2.39 -2.80
N ALA A 159 8.93 2.42 -2.45
CA ALA A 159 8.09 1.23 -2.49
C ALA A 159 7.67 0.91 -3.94
N ILE A 160 7.71 -0.37 -4.30
CA ILE A 160 7.20 -0.87 -5.59
C ILE A 160 6.05 -1.86 -5.44
N LEU A 161 5.85 -2.41 -4.24
CA LEU A 161 4.74 -3.27 -3.89
C LEU A 161 4.41 -3.08 -2.42
N GLY A 162 3.12 -3.08 -2.07
CA GLY A 162 2.62 -2.97 -0.72
C GLY A 162 1.37 -3.80 -0.52
N ILE A 163 1.29 -4.53 0.60
CA ILE A 163 0.13 -5.33 0.98
C ILE A 163 -0.37 -4.82 2.33
N ASP A 164 -1.64 -4.44 2.38
CA ASP A 164 -2.32 -4.04 3.60
C ASP A 164 -2.57 -5.25 4.49
N VAL A 165 -2.07 -5.21 5.72
CA VAL A 165 -2.33 -6.26 6.73
C VAL A 165 -3.11 -5.75 7.94
N TRP A 166 -3.75 -4.59 7.81
CA TRP A 166 -4.83 -4.18 8.71
C TRP A 166 -5.98 -5.19 8.61
N GLU A 167 -6.62 -5.52 9.72
CA GLU A 167 -7.75 -6.47 9.71
C GLU A 167 -8.89 -6.02 8.81
N HIS A 168 -9.12 -4.71 8.67
CA HIS A 168 -10.15 -4.19 7.76
C HIS A 168 -9.94 -4.58 6.29
N ALA A 169 -8.71 -4.94 5.89
CA ALA A 169 -8.40 -5.37 4.54
C ALA A 169 -8.84 -6.81 4.22
N TYR A 170 -9.10 -7.65 5.26
CA TYR A 170 -9.33 -9.08 5.02
C TYR A 170 -10.33 -9.74 5.99
N TYR A 171 -10.72 -9.10 7.10
CA TYR A 171 -11.42 -9.78 8.18
C TYR A 171 -12.80 -10.33 7.78
N LEU A 172 -13.54 -9.64 6.91
CA LEU A 172 -14.88 -10.08 6.49
C LEU A 172 -14.83 -11.45 5.78
N LYS A 173 -13.79 -11.72 5.01
CA LYS A 173 -13.64 -12.98 4.27
C LYS A 173 -12.75 -14.00 4.98
N TYR A 174 -11.66 -13.55 5.57
CA TYR A 174 -10.61 -14.42 6.11
C TYR A 174 -10.58 -14.48 7.64
N GLN A 175 -11.31 -13.60 8.35
CA GLN A 175 -11.29 -13.44 9.78
C GLN A 175 -9.84 -13.32 10.30
N ASN A 176 -9.44 -14.17 11.25
CA ASN A 176 -8.09 -14.17 11.82
C ASN A 176 -7.02 -14.85 10.92
N ARG A 177 -7.41 -15.36 9.76
CA ARG A 177 -6.50 -16.13 8.87
C ARG A 177 -5.73 -15.20 7.93
N ARG A 178 -4.93 -14.28 8.48
CA ARG A 178 -4.07 -13.38 7.66
C ARG A 178 -3.20 -14.12 6.65
N PRO A 179 -2.57 -15.28 6.97
CA PRO A 179 -1.80 -16.04 5.98
C PRO A 179 -2.61 -16.46 4.75
N ASP A 180 -3.89 -16.82 4.91
CA ASP A 180 -4.76 -17.21 3.79
C ASP A 180 -5.05 -16.01 2.88
N TYR A 181 -5.30 -14.85 3.47
CA TYR A 181 -5.44 -13.58 2.73
C TYR A 181 -4.17 -13.24 1.94
N LEU A 182 -3.01 -13.30 2.59
CA LEU A 182 -1.72 -13.04 1.93
C LEU A 182 -1.48 -14.01 0.77
N GLY A 183 -1.81 -15.30 0.95
CA GLY A 183 -1.74 -16.28 -0.13
C GLY A 183 -2.69 -15.99 -1.29
N ALA A 184 -3.93 -15.58 -0.98
CA ALA A 184 -4.94 -15.25 -1.99
C ALA A 184 -4.61 -13.96 -2.76
N TRP A 185 -3.98 -12.98 -2.11
CA TRP A 185 -3.65 -11.69 -2.69
C TRP A 185 -2.75 -11.80 -3.94
N TRP A 186 -1.88 -12.82 -4.02
CA TRP A 186 -1.02 -13.04 -5.18
C TRP A 186 -1.79 -13.33 -6.48
N ASN A 187 -3.07 -13.69 -6.40
CA ASN A 187 -3.91 -13.92 -7.58
C ASN A 187 -4.46 -12.62 -8.21
N VAL A 188 -4.26 -11.48 -7.56
CA VAL A 188 -4.75 -10.18 -8.03
C VAL A 188 -3.64 -9.16 -8.25
N VAL A 189 -2.37 -9.53 -8.10
CA VAL A 189 -1.22 -8.62 -8.27
C VAL A 189 -1.17 -8.10 -9.71
N ASN A 190 -1.10 -6.79 -9.84
CA ASN A 190 -0.89 -6.11 -11.11
C ASN A 190 0.62 -5.92 -11.38
N TRP A 191 1.24 -6.90 -12.02
CA TRP A 191 2.67 -6.86 -12.32
C TRP A 191 3.08 -5.72 -13.25
N ASP A 192 2.19 -5.23 -14.09
CA ASP A 192 2.47 -4.08 -14.97
C ASP A 192 2.67 -2.80 -14.14
N GLU A 193 1.83 -2.60 -13.11
CA GLU A 193 2.02 -1.47 -12.19
C GLU A 193 3.29 -1.64 -11.35
N VAL A 194 3.63 -2.85 -10.89
CA VAL A 194 4.88 -3.10 -10.18
C VAL A 194 6.08 -2.80 -11.08
N ASN A 195 6.05 -3.21 -12.35
CA ASN A 195 7.08 -2.88 -13.34
C ASN A 195 7.19 -1.36 -13.58
N ARG A 196 6.05 -0.67 -13.68
CA ARG A 196 6.01 0.80 -13.82
C ARG A 196 6.69 1.48 -12.64
N LEU A 197 6.34 1.05 -11.42
CA LEU A 197 6.93 1.57 -10.18
C LEU A 197 8.43 1.24 -10.07
N LEU A 198 8.87 0.10 -10.54
CA LEU A 198 10.29 -0.27 -10.52
C LEU A 198 11.13 0.68 -11.39
N LYS A 199 10.63 1.04 -12.58
CA LYS A 199 11.33 1.89 -13.57
C LYS A 199 11.33 3.37 -13.19
N GLY A 200 10.23 3.92 -12.68
CA GLY A 200 10.03 5.36 -12.39
C GLY A 200 10.37 5.72 -10.98
#